data_49e298fd65559ac1706f758c47f45479
#
_entry.id   49e298fd65559ac1706f758c47f45479
#
_cell.length_a   1.000
_cell.length_b   1.000
_cell.length_c   1.000
_cell.angle_alpha   90.00
_cell.angle_beta   90.00
_cell.angle_gamma   90.00
#
_symmetry.space_group_name_H-M   'P 1'
#
loop_
_entity.id
_entity.type
_entity.pdbx_description
1 polymer ?
#
loop_
_entity_poly.entity_id
_entity_poly.type
_entity_poly.pdbx_seq_one_letter_code
_entity_poly.pdbx_strand_id
1 'polypeptide(L)'
;MTVVLDTSFLFALTDLTDLNHDCVLAVVQSINEPLLLPSFVLPEVCYLIASRLGHQAMRKFIANLVVSGVQIESMMATDLERVGQILEQYADSQLDFVDAVIVAISERLRITRVLTLDRRDFSIMRPRHCDYFEILP
;
A
#
# COMPACT_ATOMS: atom_id res chain seq x y z
N MET A 1 6.90 -12.16 -9.81
CA MET A 1 5.71 -11.31 -9.50
C MET A 1 6.07 -10.33 -8.40
N THR A 2 5.42 -9.21 -8.40
CA THR A 2 5.65 -8.16 -7.41
C THR A 2 4.40 -8.01 -6.55
N VAL A 3 4.58 -7.61 -5.30
CA VAL A 3 3.47 -7.37 -4.36
C VAL A 3 3.52 -5.91 -3.93
N VAL A 4 2.39 -5.21 -3.93
CA VAL A 4 2.32 -3.80 -3.57
C VAL A 4 1.94 -3.60 -2.10
N LEU A 5 2.57 -2.62 -1.45
CA LEU A 5 2.37 -2.29 -0.04
C LEU A 5 1.45 -1.08 0.11
N ASP A 6 0.54 -1.16 1.06
CA ASP A 6 -0.33 -0.06 1.47
C ASP A 6 0.05 0.46 2.87
N THR A 7 -0.39 1.67 3.18
CA THR A 7 -0.14 2.38 4.44
C THR A 7 -0.53 1.56 5.66
N SER A 8 -1.74 1.01 5.67
CA SER A 8 -2.28 0.28 6.83
C SER A 8 -1.42 -0.93 7.20
N PHE A 9 -0.96 -1.65 6.19
CA PHE A 9 -0.09 -2.80 6.38
C PHE A 9 1.27 -2.39 6.95
N LEU A 10 1.88 -1.36 6.36
CA LEU A 10 3.18 -0.85 6.81
C LEU A 10 3.12 -0.31 8.23
N PHE A 11 2.07 0.41 8.57
CA PHE A 11 1.91 0.93 9.92
C PHE A 11 1.81 -0.21 10.95
N ALA A 12 0.98 -1.22 10.69
CA ALA A 12 0.86 -2.37 11.57
C ALA A 12 2.17 -3.16 11.70
N LEU A 13 2.95 -3.22 10.62
CA LEU A 13 4.28 -3.86 10.64
C LEU A 13 5.26 -3.10 11.54
N THR A 14 5.13 -1.78 11.62
CA THR A 14 6.01 -0.92 12.41
C THR A 14 5.59 -0.85 13.88
N ASP A 15 4.30 -0.89 14.16
CA ASP A 15 3.76 -0.79 15.52
C ASP A 15 3.68 -2.16 16.18
N LEU A 16 4.63 -2.45 17.05
CA LEU A 16 4.72 -3.75 17.76
C LEU A 16 3.52 -4.01 18.67
N THR A 17 2.75 -2.97 19.03
CA THR A 17 1.56 -3.09 19.89
C THR A 17 0.27 -3.20 19.10
N ASP A 18 0.33 -3.10 17.77
CA ASP A 18 -0.87 -3.21 16.92
C ASP A 18 -1.42 -4.64 16.97
N LEU A 19 -2.75 -4.75 17.02
CA LEU A 19 -3.44 -6.05 17.08
C LEU A 19 -3.13 -6.92 15.86
N ASN A 20 -2.81 -6.29 14.72
CA ASN A 20 -2.53 -6.98 13.46
C ASN A 20 -1.03 -7.21 13.25
N HIS A 21 -0.16 -6.77 14.17
CA HIS A 21 1.29 -6.83 13.97
C HIS A 21 1.78 -8.24 13.66
N ASP A 22 1.42 -9.22 14.47
CA ASP A 22 1.89 -10.59 14.28
C ASP A 22 1.40 -11.19 12.96
N CYS A 23 0.18 -10.86 12.58
CA CYS A 23 -0.41 -11.32 11.32
C CYS A 23 0.32 -10.74 10.10
N VAL A 24 0.56 -9.42 10.09
CA VAL A 24 1.28 -8.79 8.96
C VAL A 24 2.74 -9.21 8.91
N LEU A 25 3.37 -9.40 10.06
CA LEU A 25 4.75 -9.89 10.14
C LEU A 25 4.85 -11.30 9.52
N ALA A 26 3.92 -12.19 9.86
CA ALA A 26 3.89 -13.55 9.32
C ALA A 26 3.73 -13.52 7.80
N VAL A 27 2.89 -12.64 7.26
CA VAL A 27 2.71 -12.48 5.81
C VAL A 27 4.02 -12.05 5.14
N VAL A 28 4.67 -11.00 5.68
CA VAL A 28 5.95 -10.52 5.11
C VAL A 28 7.02 -11.61 5.13
N GLN A 29 7.09 -12.38 6.21
CA GLN A 29 8.07 -13.46 6.33
C GLN A 29 7.80 -14.63 5.37
N SER A 30 6.55 -14.80 4.92
CA SER A 30 6.17 -15.87 3.99
C SER A 30 6.30 -15.48 2.52
N ILE A 31 6.41 -14.19 2.21
CA ILE A 31 6.48 -13.68 0.84
C ILE A 31 7.92 -13.69 0.36
N ASN A 32 8.15 -14.30 -0.81
CA ASN A 32 9.45 -14.31 -1.47
C ASN A 32 9.52 -13.35 -2.66
N GLU A 33 8.37 -12.83 -3.10
CA GLU A 33 8.28 -11.91 -4.22
C GLU A 33 8.81 -10.52 -3.84
N PRO A 34 9.32 -9.74 -4.81
CA PRO A 34 9.72 -8.37 -4.56
C PRO A 34 8.55 -7.53 -4.04
N LEU A 35 8.84 -6.66 -3.08
CA LEU A 35 7.86 -5.71 -2.54
C LEU A 35 8.03 -4.36 -3.23
N LEU A 36 6.92 -3.74 -3.55
CA LEU A 36 6.87 -2.43 -4.20
C LEU A 36 6.07 -1.47 -3.33
N LEU A 37 6.67 -0.31 -3.05
CA LEU A 37 6.05 0.75 -2.28
C LEU A 37 5.80 1.95 -3.18
N PRO A 38 4.53 2.28 -3.46
CA PRO A 38 4.25 3.54 -4.14
C PRO A 38 4.73 4.72 -3.30
N SER A 39 5.45 5.65 -3.91
CA SER A 39 6.04 6.78 -3.17
C SER A 39 4.97 7.63 -2.47
N PHE A 40 3.75 7.65 -2.98
CA PHE A 40 2.62 8.36 -2.38
C PHE A 40 2.17 7.80 -1.03
N VAL A 41 2.55 6.55 -0.72
CA VAL A 41 2.26 5.93 0.59
C VAL A 41 3.18 6.50 1.67
N LEU A 42 4.40 6.92 1.31
CA LEU A 42 5.39 7.38 2.28
C LEU A 42 4.94 8.56 3.15
N PRO A 43 4.41 9.66 2.59
CA PRO A 43 3.97 10.78 3.43
C PRO A 43 2.91 10.37 4.45
N GLU A 44 1.95 9.53 4.04
CA GLU A 44 0.88 9.09 4.92
C GLU A 44 1.39 8.19 6.03
N VAL A 45 2.17 7.17 5.71
CA VAL A 45 2.70 6.24 6.72
C VAL A 45 3.68 6.94 7.65
N CYS A 46 4.53 7.83 7.14
CA CYS A 46 5.47 8.57 7.97
C CYS A 46 4.74 9.52 8.93
N TYR A 47 3.69 10.18 8.46
CA TYR A 47 2.85 11.02 9.33
C TYR A 47 2.22 10.20 10.45
N LEU A 48 1.66 9.03 10.14
CA LEU A 48 1.04 8.16 11.14
C LEU A 48 2.06 7.64 12.16
N ILE A 49 3.23 7.22 11.69
CA ILE A 49 4.29 6.74 12.59
C ILE A 49 4.75 7.87 13.52
N ALA A 50 5.05 9.04 12.97
CA ALA A 50 5.54 10.17 13.76
C ALA A 50 4.50 10.63 14.79
N SER A 51 3.22 10.69 14.42
CA SER A 51 2.17 11.18 15.32
C SER A 51 1.78 10.17 16.38
N ARG A 52 1.81 8.87 16.08
CA ARG A 52 1.37 7.82 17.02
C ARG A 52 2.50 7.15 17.78
N LEU A 53 3.66 6.99 17.16
CA LEU A 53 4.80 6.26 17.74
C LEU A 53 6.00 7.15 18.03
N GLY A 54 6.00 8.39 17.53
CA GLY A 54 7.05 9.36 17.76
C GLY A 54 8.01 9.51 16.58
N HIS A 55 8.72 10.63 16.58
CA HIS A 55 9.63 10.98 15.47
C HIS A 55 10.80 9.99 15.36
N GLN A 56 11.29 9.46 16.48
CA GLN A 56 12.35 8.46 16.47
C GLN A 56 11.93 7.18 15.73
N ALA A 57 10.68 6.74 15.93
CA ALA A 57 10.14 5.58 15.22
C ALA A 57 10.07 5.82 13.72
N MET A 58 9.69 7.03 13.29
CA MET A 58 9.69 7.41 11.88
C MET A 58 11.08 7.36 11.28
N ARG A 59 12.09 7.93 11.99
CA ARG A 59 13.48 7.89 11.51
C ARG A 59 13.98 6.45 11.37
N LYS A 60 13.65 5.59 12.32
CA LYS A 60 14.01 4.17 12.28
C LYS A 60 13.33 3.45 11.11
N PHE A 61 12.05 3.76 10.87
CA PHE A 61 11.32 3.22 9.73
C PHE A 61 12.04 3.56 8.41
N ILE A 62 12.41 4.82 8.22
CA ILE A 62 13.12 5.26 7.01
C ILE A 62 14.47 4.54 6.87
N ALA A 63 15.24 4.44 7.94
CA ALA A 63 16.52 3.75 7.91
C ALA A 63 16.37 2.27 7.52
N ASN A 64 15.37 1.60 8.07
CA ASN A 64 15.08 0.21 7.74
C ASN A 64 14.61 0.07 6.28
N LEU A 65 13.81 1.00 5.81
CA LEU A 65 13.32 0.99 4.43
C LEU A 65 14.48 1.09 3.43
N VAL A 66 15.45 1.96 3.69
CA VAL A 66 16.63 2.15 2.83
C VAL A 66 17.38 0.85 2.60
N VAL A 67 17.52 0.02 3.62
CA VAL A 67 18.28 -1.24 3.54
C VAL A 67 17.42 -2.47 3.20
N SER A 68 16.10 -2.30 3.10
CA SER A 68 15.17 -3.42 2.93
C SER A 68 15.15 -4.03 1.54
N GLY A 69 15.59 -3.29 0.52
CA GLY A 69 15.48 -3.71 -0.88
C GLY A 69 14.10 -3.50 -1.48
N VAL A 70 13.17 -2.87 -0.76
CA VAL A 70 11.84 -2.53 -1.30
C VAL A 70 11.99 -1.53 -2.43
N GLN A 71 11.32 -1.79 -3.55
CA GLN A 71 11.30 -0.88 -4.69
C GLN A 71 10.35 0.29 -4.41
N ILE A 72 10.80 1.50 -4.66
CA ILE A 72 9.97 2.71 -4.55
C ILE A 72 9.51 3.08 -5.96
N GLU A 73 8.20 3.18 -6.15
CA GLU A 73 7.61 3.50 -7.45
C GLU A 73 6.92 4.85 -7.41
N SER A 74 7.30 5.72 -8.33
CA SER A 74 6.69 7.05 -8.48
C SER A 74 5.39 6.99 -9.28
N MET A 75 4.45 7.89 -8.97
CA MET A 75 3.25 8.06 -9.75
C MET A 75 3.58 8.79 -11.05
N MET A 76 3.08 8.27 -12.18
CA MET A 76 3.17 8.92 -13.48
C MET A 76 1.92 9.76 -13.76
N ALA A 77 2.02 10.69 -14.72
CA ALA A 77 0.86 11.50 -15.13
C ALA A 77 -0.30 10.64 -15.61
N THR A 78 0.00 9.55 -16.31
CA THR A 78 -1.02 8.59 -16.77
C THR A 78 -1.71 7.88 -15.61
N ASP A 79 -1.01 7.63 -14.52
CA ASP A 79 -1.61 7.07 -13.31
C ASP A 79 -2.61 8.04 -12.72
N LEU A 80 -2.30 9.34 -12.70
CA LEU A 80 -3.20 10.35 -12.18
C LEU A 80 -4.50 10.43 -13.00
N GLU A 81 -4.42 10.34 -14.32
CA GLU A 81 -5.61 10.25 -15.17
C GLU A 81 -6.47 9.05 -14.80
N ARG A 82 -5.83 7.89 -14.60
CA ARG A 82 -6.53 6.67 -14.21
C ARG A 82 -7.16 6.81 -12.82
N VAL A 83 -6.48 7.44 -11.87
CA VAL A 83 -7.02 7.74 -10.55
C VAL A 83 -8.31 8.56 -10.66
N GLY A 84 -8.31 9.60 -11.48
CA GLY A 84 -9.51 10.40 -11.71
C GLY A 84 -10.69 9.57 -12.24
N GLN A 85 -10.42 8.65 -13.17
CA GLN A 85 -11.43 7.74 -13.71
C GLN A 85 -11.97 6.80 -12.63
N ILE A 86 -11.08 6.24 -11.80
CA ILE A 86 -11.48 5.33 -10.71
C ILE A 86 -12.38 6.07 -9.71
N LEU A 87 -11.95 7.24 -9.27
CA LEU A 87 -12.71 8.01 -8.28
C LEU A 87 -14.09 8.40 -8.81
N GLU A 88 -14.19 8.75 -10.10
CA GLU A 88 -15.46 9.07 -10.73
C GLU A 88 -16.35 7.84 -10.89
N GLN A 89 -15.78 6.72 -11.34
CA GLN A 89 -16.51 5.47 -11.53
C GLN A 89 -17.15 4.97 -10.24
N TYR A 90 -16.46 5.14 -9.12
CA TYR A 90 -16.91 4.69 -7.80
C TYR A 90 -17.27 5.86 -6.89
N ALA A 91 -17.80 6.95 -7.45
CA ALA A 91 -18.09 8.18 -6.71
C ALA A 91 -18.93 7.95 -5.47
N ASP A 92 -19.92 7.05 -5.56
CA ASP A 92 -20.82 6.76 -4.44
C ASP A 92 -20.13 6.03 -3.29
N SER A 93 -19.00 5.40 -3.55
CA SER A 93 -18.24 4.65 -2.54
C SER A 93 -17.24 5.51 -1.76
N GLN A 94 -16.98 6.73 -2.23
CA GLN A 94 -16.05 7.69 -1.59
C GLN A 94 -14.69 7.05 -1.27
N LEU A 95 -14.06 6.47 -2.31
CA LEU A 95 -12.78 5.80 -2.18
C LEU A 95 -11.66 6.77 -1.82
N ASP A 96 -10.68 6.29 -1.05
CA ASP A 96 -9.50 7.06 -0.71
C ASP A 96 -8.60 7.27 -1.93
N PHE A 97 -7.99 8.46 -2.02
CA PHE A 97 -7.07 8.82 -3.10
C PHE A 97 -5.87 7.87 -3.17
N VAL A 98 -5.24 7.57 -2.02
CA VAL A 98 -4.05 6.71 -1.99
C VAL A 98 -4.39 5.30 -2.48
N ASP A 99 -5.54 4.76 -2.10
CA ASP A 99 -5.98 3.44 -2.57
C ASP A 99 -6.19 3.43 -4.09
N ALA A 100 -6.78 4.49 -4.63
CA ALA A 100 -6.95 4.63 -6.08
C ALA A 100 -5.60 4.74 -6.80
N VAL A 101 -4.61 5.42 -6.21
CA VAL A 101 -3.23 5.46 -6.75
C VAL A 101 -2.60 4.07 -6.77
N ILE A 102 -2.77 3.30 -5.71
CA ILE A 102 -2.26 1.93 -5.64
C ILE A 102 -2.86 1.08 -6.76
N VAL A 103 -4.16 1.21 -7.01
CA VAL A 103 -4.81 0.47 -8.11
C VAL A 103 -4.24 0.90 -9.47
N ALA A 104 -4.10 2.19 -9.71
CA ALA A 104 -3.58 2.71 -10.99
C ALA A 104 -2.16 2.20 -11.26
N ILE A 105 -1.28 2.27 -10.27
CA ILE A 105 0.10 1.76 -10.38
C ILE A 105 0.10 0.25 -10.58
N SER A 106 -0.74 -0.47 -9.85
CA SER A 106 -0.86 -1.92 -9.97
C SER A 106 -1.33 -2.34 -11.36
N GLU A 107 -2.26 -1.60 -11.96
CA GLU A 107 -2.69 -1.84 -13.34
C GLU A 107 -1.53 -1.62 -14.32
N ARG A 108 -0.80 -0.52 -14.18
CA ARG A 108 0.33 -0.22 -15.06
C ARG A 108 1.43 -1.26 -14.98
N LEU A 109 1.72 -1.76 -13.79
CA LEU A 109 2.78 -2.74 -13.54
C LEU A 109 2.27 -4.19 -13.50
N ARG A 110 0.96 -4.39 -13.70
CA ARG A 110 0.29 -5.70 -13.71
C ARG A 110 0.46 -6.47 -12.40
N ILE A 111 0.39 -5.76 -11.28
CA ILE A 111 0.46 -6.33 -9.94
C ILE A 111 -0.95 -6.77 -9.51
N THR A 112 -1.07 -7.99 -9.00
CA THR A 112 -2.36 -8.58 -8.62
C THR A 112 -2.53 -8.79 -7.12
N ARG A 113 -1.45 -8.60 -6.33
CA ARG A 113 -1.44 -8.84 -4.89
C ARG A 113 -1.16 -7.54 -4.13
N VAL A 114 -2.01 -7.25 -3.15
CA VAL A 114 -1.91 -6.04 -2.31
C VAL A 114 -1.79 -6.44 -0.85
N LEU A 115 -0.78 -5.89 -0.15
CA LEU A 115 -0.64 -6.04 1.29
C LEU A 115 -1.33 -4.85 1.96
N THR A 116 -2.51 -5.08 2.51
CA THR A 116 -3.32 -4.04 3.14
C THR A 116 -4.22 -4.64 4.21
N LEU A 117 -4.58 -3.83 5.19
CA LEU A 117 -5.63 -4.15 6.17
C LEU A 117 -6.98 -3.53 5.76
N ASP A 118 -6.99 -2.70 4.73
CA ASP A 118 -8.21 -2.07 4.20
C ASP A 118 -8.79 -2.92 3.07
N ARG A 119 -9.58 -3.91 3.46
CA ARG A 119 -10.23 -4.80 2.49
C ARG A 119 -11.39 -4.14 1.76
N ARG A 120 -12.01 -3.11 2.37
CA ARG A 120 -13.20 -2.48 1.80
C ARG A 120 -12.92 -1.89 0.42
N ASP A 121 -11.99 -0.95 0.34
CA ASP A 121 -11.75 -0.21 -0.90
C ASP A 121 -11.20 -1.12 -2.00
N PHE A 122 -10.24 -1.99 -1.66
CA PHE A 122 -9.66 -2.90 -2.65
C PHE A 122 -10.60 -4.00 -3.11
N SER A 123 -11.66 -4.30 -2.34
CA SER A 123 -12.71 -5.23 -2.75
C SER A 123 -13.74 -4.58 -3.69
N ILE A 124 -13.92 -3.26 -3.57
CA ILE A 124 -14.86 -2.51 -4.41
C ILE A 124 -14.27 -2.26 -5.79
N MET A 125 -12.99 -1.83 -5.85
CA MET A 125 -12.34 -1.47 -7.11
C MET A 125 -12.02 -2.70 -7.95
N ARG A 126 -12.43 -2.67 -9.22
CA ARG A 126 -12.11 -3.72 -10.20
C ARG A 126 -10.94 -3.25 -11.06
N PRO A 127 -9.76 -3.87 -10.90
CA PRO A 127 -8.62 -3.52 -11.75
C PRO A 127 -8.84 -3.99 -13.20
N ARG A 128 -8.21 -3.29 -14.16
CA ARG A 128 -8.37 -3.61 -15.58
C ARG A 128 -7.63 -4.86 -16.02
N HIS A 129 -6.57 -5.23 -15.30
CA HIS A 129 -5.66 -6.31 -15.70
C HIS A 129 -5.99 -7.65 -15.04
N CYS A 130 -6.92 -7.69 -14.08
CA CYS A 130 -7.37 -8.92 -13.42
C CYS A 130 -8.79 -8.74 -12.89
N ASP A 131 -9.43 -9.83 -12.50
CA ASP A 131 -10.83 -9.81 -12.05
C ASP A 131 -10.95 -9.12 -10.69
N TYR A 132 -9.99 -9.35 -9.81
CA TYR A 132 -9.93 -8.75 -8.47
C TYR A 132 -8.51 -8.88 -7.93
N PHE A 133 -8.20 -8.05 -6.93
CA PHE A 133 -6.92 -8.17 -6.21
C PHE A 133 -6.95 -9.35 -5.22
N GLU A 134 -5.83 -10.03 -5.09
CA GLU A 134 -5.57 -10.87 -3.93
C GLU A 134 -5.10 -9.98 -2.79
N ILE A 135 -5.88 -9.90 -1.71
CA ILE A 135 -5.65 -9.04 -0.56
C ILE A 135 -5.06 -9.86 0.57
N LEU A 136 -3.90 -9.44 1.09
CA LEU A 136 -3.21 -10.12 2.20
C LEU A 136 -3.00 -9.14 3.37
N PRO A 137 -3.14 -9.56 4.59
CA PRO A 137 -3.48 -10.88 5.09
C PRO A 137 -4.88 -11.33 4.78
#